data_d1bbd74f48c0567c9bfb770d78a38a38
#
_entry.id   d1bbd74f48c0567c9bfb770d78a38a38
#
_cell.length_a   1.000
_cell.length_b   1.000
_cell.length_c   1.000
_cell.angle_alpha   90.00
_cell.angle_beta   90.00
_cell.angle_gamma   90.00
#
_symmetry.space_group_name_H-M   'P 1'
#
loop_
_entity.id
_entity.type
_entity.pdbx_description
1 polymer ?
#
loop_
_entity_poly.entity_id
_entity_poly.type
_entity_poly.pdbx_seq_one_letter_code
_entity_poly.pdbx_strand_id
1 'polypeptide(L)'
;THDTLSRWHGMLLSHDRGIEAIGAYRRHDDAMQIVSGRIDRPTVHFEAPPSAQVQGEMDVFVDWFNRTAPEGSTPLPALTRAALGHLWFESIHPFEDGNGRLGRALAEKSLAQNIGQPSLIALAYTIERDRKGYYDQLETHQKTLDVTAWLLWFAETVLTAQQVTLTRVAFFIAKAKFYDQFRDRLNDRQAKVIERMFREGPDGFKGGLSAENYIAITSTSRATTTRDMQDLVEMGALRRTGERRHTRYWLLFESEQNKLSDQPPVK
;
A
#
# COMPACT_ATOMS: atom_id res chain seq x y z
N THR A 1 -13.61 -7.37 19.73
CA THR A 1 -13.71 -8.60 20.55
C THR A 1 -12.76 -9.67 20.01
N HIS A 2 -12.44 -10.69 20.81
CA HIS A 2 -11.67 -11.86 20.38
C HIS A 2 -12.32 -12.53 19.18
N ASP A 3 -13.63 -12.73 19.21
CA ASP A 3 -14.37 -13.32 18.07
C ASP A 3 -14.19 -12.53 16.77
N THR A 4 -14.10 -11.19 16.87
CA THR A 4 -13.84 -10.35 15.69
C THR A 4 -12.44 -10.62 15.12
N LEU A 5 -11.43 -10.72 15.98
CA LEU A 5 -10.06 -11.04 15.56
C LEU A 5 -9.95 -12.44 14.97
N SER A 6 -10.57 -13.44 15.61
CA SER A 6 -10.66 -14.82 15.12
C SER A 6 -11.28 -14.89 13.74
N ARG A 7 -12.41 -14.20 13.53
CA ARG A 7 -13.09 -14.13 12.24
C ARG A 7 -12.23 -13.46 11.17
N TRP A 8 -11.59 -12.34 11.50
CA TRP A 8 -10.70 -11.65 10.55
C TRP A 8 -9.49 -12.50 10.18
N HIS A 9 -8.90 -13.18 11.14
CA HIS A 9 -7.81 -14.13 10.90
C HIS A 9 -8.27 -15.26 9.95
N GLY A 10 -9.44 -15.86 10.21
CA GLY A 10 -10.03 -16.86 9.33
C GLY A 10 -10.27 -16.34 7.90
N MET A 11 -10.74 -15.11 7.74
CA MET A 11 -10.92 -14.49 6.42
C MET A 11 -9.59 -14.28 5.67
N LEU A 12 -8.52 -13.92 6.38
CA LEU A 12 -7.20 -13.67 5.79
C LEU A 12 -6.48 -14.94 5.37
N LEU A 13 -6.69 -16.07 6.09
CA LEU A 13 -5.90 -17.28 5.95
C LEU A 13 -6.72 -18.51 5.52
N SER A 14 -7.98 -18.34 5.14
CA SER A 14 -8.89 -19.44 4.75
C SER A 14 -8.36 -20.35 3.63
N HIS A 15 -7.40 -19.89 2.85
CA HIS A 15 -6.79 -20.64 1.75
C HIS A 15 -5.39 -21.19 2.08
N ASP A 16 -4.85 -20.88 3.25
CA ASP A 16 -3.53 -21.34 3.68
C ASP A 16 -3.63 -22.71 4.34
N ARG A 17 -3.00 -23.74 3.72
CA ARG A 17 -3.07 -25.13 4.18
C ARG A 17 -1.96 -25.49 5.17
N GLY A 18 -1.04 -24.57 5.45
CA GLY A 18 0.13 -24.80 6.31
C GLY A 18 -0.06 -24.35 7.76
N ILE A 19 -1.21 -23.75 8.11
CA ILE A 19 -1.48 -23.19 9.44
C ILE A 19 -2.47 -24.09 10.17
N GLU A 20 -2.10 -24.57 11.35
CA GLU A 20 -2.93 -25.48 12.14
C GLU A 20 -4.06 -24.73 12.89
N ALA A 21 -3.79 -23.52 13.39
CA ALA A 21 -4.70 -22.76 14.25
C ALA A 21 -5.33 -21.55 13.54
N ILE A 22 -6.09 -21.78 12.47
CA ILE A 22 -6.82 -20.68 11.80
C ILE A 22 -7.97 -20.19 12.68
N GLY A 23 -8.01 -18.89 12.97
CA GLY A 23 -9.04 -18.26 13.79
C GLY A 23 -8.86 -18.47 15.31
N ALA A 24 -7.74 -19.01 15.75
CA ALA A 24 -7.42 -19.21 17.16
C ALA A 24 -6.02 -18.67 17.49
N TYR A 25 -5.82 -18.24 18.73
CA TYR A 25 -4.51 -17.86 19.20
C TYR A 25 -3.58 -19.08 19.27
N ARG A 26 -2.28 -18.82 19.04
CA ARG A 26 -1.24 -19.86 19.13
C ARG A 26 -1.21 -20.53 20.50
N ARG A 27 -0.88 -21.83 20.52
CA ARG A 27 -0.85 -22.65 21.73
C ARG A 27 0.38 -23.53 21.84
N HIS A 28 1.29 -23.48 20.84
CA HIS A 28 2.51 -24.29 20.85
C HIS A 28 3.47 -23.81 21.94
N ASP A 29 4.29 -24.70 22.46
CA ASP A 29 5.25 -24.43 23.54
C ASP A 29 6.54 -23.77 22.98
N ASP A 30 6.80 -23.88 21.68
CA ASP A 30 7.95 -23.30 21.03
C ASP A 30 7.90 -21.77 21.09
N ALA A 31 9.06 -21.14 21.30
CA ALA A 31 9.19 -19.69 21.31
C ALA A 31 8.78 -19.09 19.97
N MET A 32 7.83 -18.13 19.99
CA MET A 32 7.43 -17.39 18.82
C MET A 32 8.43 -16.28 18.56
N GLN A 33 9.26 -16.42 17.51
CA GLN A 33 10.32 -15.48 17.19
C GLN A 33 10.12 -14.85 15.82
N ILE A 34 10.36 -13.54 15.74
CA ILE A 34 10.49 -12.84 14.47
C ILE A 34 11.95 -12.92 14.04
N VAL A 35 12.21 -13.63 12.96
CA VAL A 35 13.55 -13.92 12.48
C VAL A 35 13.77 -13.41 11.07
N SER A 36 15.03 -13.07 10.73
CA SER A 36 15.50 -12.83 9.37
C SER A 36 16.80 -13.59 9.12
N GLY A 37 17.26 -13.58 7.86
CA GLY A 37 18.52 -14.20 7.47
C GLY A 37 18.33 -15.62 6.92
N ARG A 38 19.41 -16.41 6.96
CA ARG A 38 19.40 -17.79 6.44
C ARG A 38 18.78 -18.74 7.46
N ILE A 39 18.13 -19.78 6.99
CA ILE A 39 17.48 -20.82 7.83
C ILE A 39 18.50 -21.45 8.80
N ASP A 40 19.77 -21.62 8.37
CA ASP A 40 20.85 -22.21 9.16
C ASP A 40 21.52 -21.23 10.14
N ARG A 41 21.24 -19.92 10.00
CA ARG A 41 21.72 -18.84 10.88
C ARG A 41 20.70 -17.71 10.96
N PRO A 42 19.57 -17.93 11.63
CA PRO A 42 18.57 -16.89 11.80
C PRO A 42 19.06 -15.79 12.73
N THR A 43 18.75 -14.55 12.39
CA THR A 43 18.89 -13.42 13.31
C THR A 43 17.53 -13.21 13.96
N VAL A 44 17.47 -13.39 15.30
CA VAL A 44 16.25 -13.16 16.08
C VAL A 44 16.15 -11.67 16.39
N HIS A 45 15.12 -11.01 15.89
CA HIS A 45 14.82 -9.60 16.13
C HIS A 45 13.97 -9.39 17.36
N PHE A 46 13.01 -10.27 17.56
CA PHE A 46 12.07 -10.19 18.67
C PHE A 46 11.57 -11.60 19.05
N GLU A 47 11.35 -11.80 20.33
CA GLU A 47 10.68 -12.99 20.90
C GLU A 47 9.39 -12.55 21.58
N ALA A 48 8.27 -13.07 21.11
CA ALA A 48 6.95 -12.77 21.65
C ALA A 48 6.71 -13.49 22.98
N PRO A 49 5.75 -13.06 23.81
CA PRO A 49 5.38 -13.74 25.05
C PRO A 49 5.07 -15.22 24.83
N PRO A 50 5.32 -16.09 25.81
CA PRO A 50 4.94 -17.51 25.73
C PRO A 50 3.45 -17.67 25.41
N SER A 51 3.10 -18.73 24.65
CA SER A 51 1.71 -18.97 24.23
C SER A 51 0.72 -19.03 25.38
N ALA A 52 1.13 -19.53 26.53
CA ALA A 52 0.30 -19.57 27.75
C ALA A 52 -0.13 -18.19 28.26
N GLN A 53 0.59 -17.13 27.92
CA GLN A 53 0.29 -15.74 28.33
C GLN A 53 -0.57 -15.01 27.28
N VAL A 54 -0.64 -15.50 26.06
CA VAL A 54 -1.29 -14.78 24.93
C VAL A 54 -2.74 -14.42 25.21
N GLN A 55 -3.51 -15.35 25.82
CA GLN A 55 -4.92 -15.05 26.13
C GLN A 55 -5.03 -13.86 27.09
N GLY A 56 -4.27 -13.85 28.19
CA GLY A 56 -4.29 -12.75 29.16
C GLY A 56 -3.82 -11.42 28.57
N GLU A 57 -2.73 -11.44 27.79
CA GLU A 57 -2.26 -10.26 27.08
C GLU A 57 -3.31 -9.69 26.10
N MET A 58 -4.00 -10.57 25.38
CA MET A 58 -5.06 -10.18 24.46
C MET A 58 -6.32 -9.69 25.17
N ASP A 59 -6.65 -10.21 26.35
CA ASP A 59 -7.75 -9.68 27.17
C ASP A 59 -7.50 -8.20 27.54
N VAL A 60 -6.28 -7.90 28.01
CA VAL A 60 -5.87 -6.52 28.35
C VAL A 60 -5.82 -5.64 27.09
N PHE A 61 -5.28 -6.16 25.99
CA PHE A 61 -5.24 -5.42 24.72
C PHE A 61 -6.64 -5.07 24.18
N VAL A 62 -7.55 -6.03 24.16
CA VAL A 62 -8.91 -5.84 23.66
C VAL A 62 -9.68 -4.85 24.52
N ASP A 63 -9.54 -4.92 25.85
CA ASP A 63 -10.13 -3.93 26.77
C ASP A 63 -9.58 -2.53 26.47
N TRP A 64 -8.26 -2.37 26.42
CA TRP A 64 -7.62 -1.10 26.09
C TRP A 64 -8.08 -0.56 24.73
N PHE A 65 -8.11 -1.41 23.71
CA PHE A 65 -8.49 -1.00 22.35
C PHE A 65 -9.95 -0.51 22.29
N ASN A 66 -10.84 -1.09 23.08
CA ASN A 66 -12.24 -0.67 23.16
C ASN A 66 -12.42 0.61 23.95
N ARG A 67 -11.83 0.72 25.16
CA ARG A 67 -11.97 1.90 26.01
C ARG A 67 -11.29 3.15 25.44
N THR A 68 -10.28 2.99 24.58
CA THR A 68 -9.60 4.11 23.92
C THR A 68 -10.22 4.51 22.58
N ALA A 69 -11.30 3.84 22.13
CA ALA A 69 -12.06 4.23 20.95
C ALA A 69 -12.71 5.62 21.12
N PRO A 70 -13.13 6.30 20.03
CA PRO A 70 -13.76 7.62 20.12
C PRO A 70 -14.92 7.71 21.10
N GLU A 71 -15.72 6.65 21.20
CA GLU A 71 -16.87 6.53 22.10
C GLU A 71 -16.55 5.75 23.38
N GLY A 72 -15.28 5.42 23.61
CA GLY A 72 -14.82 4.70 24.79
C GLY A 72 -14.70 5.58 26.03
N SER A 73 -14.40 4.96 27.16
CA SER A 73 -14.29 5.68 28.45
C SER A 73 -13.03 6.56 28.57
N THR A 74 -11.98 6.28 27.81
CA THR A 74 -10.70 7.02 27.80
C THR A 74 -10.19 7.21 26.38
N PRO A 75 -10.88 7.99 25.53
CA PRO A 75 -10.54 8.08 24.11
C PRO A 75 -9.14 8.65 23.88
N LEU A 76 -8.42 8.10 22.90
CA LEU A 76 -7.12 8.58 22.46
C LEU A 76 -7.21 9.22 21.06
N PRO A 77 -6.31 10.16 20.74
CA PRO A 77 -6.17 10.66 19.37
C PRO A 77 -5.97 9.51 18.37
N ALA A 78 -6.56 9.63 17.19
CA ALA A 78 -6.62 8.57 16.17
C ALA A 78 -5.25 7.96 15.85
N LEU A 79 -4.26 8.82 15.55
CA LEU A 79 -2.91 8.38 15.20
C LEU A 79 -2.21 7.70 16.38
N THR A 80 -2.32 8.26 17.57
CA THR A 80 -1.74 7.67 18.79
C THR A 80 -2.32 6.29 19.06
N ARG A 81 -3.65 6.15 19.00
CA ARG A 81 -4.32 4.87 19.20
C ARG A 81 -3.97 3.84 18.13
N ALA A 82 -3.93 4.26 16.88
CA ALA A 82 -3.56 3.38 15.75
C ALA A 82 -2.12 2.88 15.89
N ALA A 83 -1.18 3.77 16.19
CA ALA A 83 0.23 3.46 16.34
C ALA A 83 0.50 2.54 17.54
N LEU A 84 -0.06 2.86 18.70
CA LEU A 84 0.11 2.05 19.92
C LEU A 84 -0.57 0.68 19.77
N GLY A 85 -1.78 0.66 19.22
CA GLY A 85 -2.51 -0.58 18.98
C GLY A 85 -1.76 -1.52 18.02
N HIS A 86 -1.15 -0.95 16.98
CA HIS A 86 -0.34 -1.71 16.05
C HIS A 86 0.91 -2.28 16.71
N LEU A 87 1.72 -1.44 17.39
CA LEU A 87 2.93 -1.87 18.08
C LEU A 87 2.65 -2.94 19.13
N TRP A 88 1.63 -2.73 19.95
CA TRP A 88 1.28 -3.66 21.03
C TRP A 88 0.78 -5.00 20.47
N PHE A 89 -0.09 -4.98 19.44
CA PHE A 89 -0.56 -6.21 18.80
C PHE A 89 0.59 -7.01 18.17
N GLU A 90 1.54 -6.33 17.48
CA GLU A 90 2.74 -6.96 16.93
C GLU A 90 3.67 -7.50 18.02
N SER A 91 3.68 -6.88 19.21
CA SER A 91 4.47 -7.35 20.35
C SER A 91 3.86 -8.57 21.03
N ILE A 92 2.54 -8.69 21.12
CA ILE A 92 1.88 -9.91 21.62
C ILE A 92 2.04 -11.05 20.62
N HIS A 93 1.96 -10.76 19.33
CA HIS A 93 2.05 -11.69 18.22
C HIS A 93 1.15 -12.92 18.40
N PRO A 94 -0.18 -12.73 18.53
CA PRO A 94 -1.07 -13.75 19.11
C PRO A 94 -1.37 -14.94 18.22
N PHE A 95 -1.11 -14.88 16.91
CA PHE A 95 -1.40 -15.95 15.96
C PHE A 95 -0.11 -16.59 15.42
N GLU A 96 -0.21 -17.77 14.82
CA GLU A 96 0.93 -18.46 14.19
C GLU A 96 1.44 -17.70 12.95
N ASP A 97 0.53 -17.14 12.14
CA ASP A 97 0.82 -16.23 11.01
C ASP A 97 -0.25 -15.15 10.92
N GLY A 98 -0.08 -14.17 10.04
CA GLY A 98 -1.07 -13.14 9.75
C GLY A 98 -1.11 -11.98 10.72
N ASN A 99 -0.26 -11.96 11.76
CA ASN A 99 -0.23 -10.88 12.76
C ASN A 99 -0.03 -9.51 12.10
N GLY A 100 0.97 -9.35 11.21
CA GLY A 100 1.22 -8.10 10.52
C GLY A 100 0.03 -7.62 9.66
N ARG A 101 -0.71 -8.53 9.04
CA ARG A 101 -1.94 -8.19 8.27
C ARG A 101 -3.05 -7.70 9.19
N LEU A 102 -3.26 -8.39 10.32
CA LEU A 102 -4.26 -8.01 11.32
C LEU A 102 -3.87 -6.74 12.05
N GLY A 103 -2.61 -6.56 12.45
CA GLY A 103 -2.11 -5.36 13.08
C GLY A 103 -2.36 -4.11 12.22
N ARG A 104 -2.09 -4.20 10.92
CA ARG A 104 -2.42 -3.12 9.98
C ARG A 104 -3.92 -2.88 9.85
N ALA A 105 -4.73 -3.93 9.79
CA ALA A 105 -6.20 -3.81 9.76
C ALA A 105 -6.76 -3.16 11.04
N LEU A 106 -6.18 -3.46 12.22
CA LEU A 106 -6.53 -2.81 13.48
C LEU A 106 -6.16 -1.32 13.47
N ALA A 107 -4.99 -0.96 12.93
CA ALA A 107 -4.58 0.43 12.78
C ALA A 107 -5.53 1.19 11.85
N GLU A 108 -5.83 0.64 10.68
CA GLU A 108 -6.79 1.22 9.72
C GLU A 108 -8.20 1.35 10.32
N LYS A 109 -8.67 0.34 11.07
CA LYS A 109 -9.93 0.41 11.81
C LYS A 109 -9.91 1.55 12.84
N SER A 110 -8.82 1.72 13.58
CA SER A 110 -8.67 2.79 14.56
C SER A 110 -8.81 4.17 13.91
N LEU A 111 -8.13 4.39 12.78
CA LEU A 111 -8.23 5.62 12.00
C LEU A 111 -9.65 5.84 11.46
N ALA A 112 -10.27 4.82 10.88
CA ALA A 112 -11.62 4.88 10.33
C ALA A 112 -12.69 5.22 11.40
N GLN A 113 -12.56 4.66 12.61
CA GLN A 113 -13.48 4.96 13.71
C GLN A 113 -13.47 6.44 14.11
N ASN A 114 -12.30 7.09 14.07
CA ASN A 114 -12.20 8.53 14.38
C ASN A 114 -12.76 9.42 13.27
N ILE A 115 -12.73 8.97 12.02
CA ILE A 115 -13.31 9.69 10.87
C ILE A 115 -14.83 9.45 10.79
N GLY A 116 -15.35 8.41 11.44
CA GLY A 116 -16.76 8.00 11.39
C GLY A 116 -17.17 7.33 10.09
N GLN A 117 -16.22 6.98 9.22
CA GLN A 117 -16.45 6.32 7.93
C GLN A 117 -15.24 5.47 7.54
N PRO A 118 -15.41 4.47 6.65
CA PRO A 118 -14.29 3.70 6.12
C PRO A 118 -13.25 4.62 5.48
N SER A 119 -11.99 4.41 5.82
CA SER A 119 -10.87 5.14 5.23
C SER A 119 -10.16 4.26 4.20
N LEU A 120 -9.81 4.86 3.06
CA LEU A 120 -8.94 4.23 2.07
C LEU A 120 -7.53 4.74 2.31
N ILE A 121 -6.73 3.98 3.04
CA ILE A 121 -5.34 4.32 3.33
C ILE A 121 -4.47 3.17 2.83
N ALA A 122 -3.50 3.48 1.97
CA ALA A 122 -2.59 2.48 1.41
C ALA A 122 -1.47 2.10 2.42
N LEU A 123 -1.83 1.84 3.70
CA LEU A 123 -0.88 1.61 4.79
C LEU A 123 0.00 0.38 4.52
N ALA A 124 -0.61 -0.74 4.16
CA ALA A 124 0.13 -1.97 3.85
C ALA A 124 1.11 -1.79 2.69
N TYR A 125 0.71 -1.09 1.63
CA TYR A 125 1.58 -0.79 0.50
C TYR A 125 2.74 0.14 0.87
N THR A 126 2.49 1.14 1.71
CA THR A 126 3.50 2.11 2.14
C THR A 126 4.54 1.44 3.03
N ILE A 127 4.11 0.60 3.97
CA ILE A 127 5.01 -0.20 4.83
C ILE A 127 5.85 -1.16 3.98
N GLU A 128 5.26 -1.84 2.99
CA GLU A 128 6.01 -2.76 2.13
C GLU A 128 7.12 -2.07 1.32
N ARG A 129 6.94 -0.82 0.94
CA ARG A 129 7.98 -0.03 0.25
C ARG A 129 9.18 0.32 1.13
N ASP A 130 8.98 0.42 2.44
CA ASP A 130 10.05 0.60 3.42
C ASP A 130 9.99 -0.51 4.48
N ARG A 131 9.95 -1.74 4.00
CA ARG A 131 9.85 -2.92 4.84
C ARG A 131 10.98 -3.02 5.87
N LYS A 132 12.19 -2.64 5.47
CA LYS A 132 13.35 -2.64 6.37
C LYS A 132 13.16 -1.63 7.50
N GLY A 133 12.83 -0.38 7.18
CA GLY A 133 12.58 0.67 8.17
C GLY A 133 11.46 0.27 9.14
N TYR A 134 10.40 -0.36 8.66
CA TYR A 134 9.31 -0.86 9.49
C TYR A 134 9.80 -1.88 10.53
N TYR A 135 10.58 -2.89 10.12
CA TYR A 135 11.08 -3.91 11.06
C TYR A 135 12.12 -3.34 12.03
N ASP A 136 12.98 -2.41 11.57
CA ASP A 136 13.94 -1.70 12.43
C ASP A 136 13.19 -0.90 13.53
N GLN A 137 12.07 -0.26 13.19
CA GLN A 137 11.21 0.46 14.14
C GLN A 137 10.52 -0.47 15.14
N LEU A 138 9.96 -1.59 14.68
CA LEU A 138 9.38 -2.59 15.59
C LEU A 138 10.43 -3.12 16.55
N GLU A 139 11.58 -3.59 16.05
CA GLU A 139 12.65 -4.16 16.87
C GLU A 139 13.11 -3.18 17.96
N THR A 140 13.24 -1.90 17.62
CA THR A 140 13.68 -0.87 18.57
C THR A 140 12.64 -0.65 19.66
N HIS A 141 11.35 -0.53 19.28
CA HIS A 141 10.32 -0.06 20.21
C HIS A 141 9.58 -1.17 20.96
N GLN A 142 9.77 -2.43 20.57
CA GLN A 142 9.30 -3.59 21.34
C GLN A 142 10.15 -3.84 22.62
N LYS A 143 11.29 -3.17 22.76
CA LYS A 143 12.25 -3.33 23.87
C LYS A 143 12.28 -2.14 24.83
N THR A 144 11.45 -1.11 24.61
CA THR A 144 11.43 0.12 25.41
C THR A 144 10.02 0.60 25.70
N LEU A 145 9.85 1.34 26.80
CA LEU A 145 8.61 2.03 27.13
C LEU A 145 8.52 3.43 26.50
N ASP A 146 9.63 3.98 26.00
CA ASP A 146 9.60 5.21 25.21
C ASP A 146 9.25 4.89 23.77
N VAL A 147 8.02 5.23 23.41
CA VAL A 147 7.45 5.01 22.07
C VAL A 147 7.34 6.29 21.24
N THR A 148 7.97 7.38 21.68
CA THR A 148 7.86 8.68 21.01
C THR A 148 8.31 8.63 19.55
N ALA A 149 9.47 8.02 19.28
CA ALA A 149 9.98 7.90 17.91
C ALA A 149 9.11 6.97 17.04
N TRP A 150 8.55 5.91 17.63
CA TRP A 150 7.56 5.06 16.96
C TRP A 150 6.31 5.84 16.54
N LEU A 151 5.74 6.65 17.44
CA LEU A 151 4.55 7.46 17.16
C LEU A 151 4.80 8.44 16.01
N LEU A 152 5.97 9.09 15.97
CA LEU A 152 6.34 10.01 14.91
C LEU A 152 6.50 9.27 13.58
N TRP A 153 7.26 8.18 13.56
CA TRP A 153 7.46 7.37 12.36
C TRP A 153 6.13 6.82 11.80
N PHE A 154 5.25 6.33 12.69
CA PHE A 154 3.95 5.80 12.28
C PHE A 154 3.05 6.90 11.70
N ALA A 155 3.05 8.09 12.30
CA ALA A 155 2.30 9.24 11.79
C ALA A 155 2.78 9.66 10.38
N GLU A 156 4.08 9.73 10.15
CA GLU A 156 4.67 10.00 8.83
C GLU A 156 4.30 8.91 7.80
N THR A 157 4.31 7.66 8.23
CA THR A 157 3.88 6.52 7.39
C THR A 157 2.41 6.64 6.99
N VAL A 158 1.51 7.02 7.92
CA VAL A 158 0.10 7.25 7.62
C VAL A 158 -0.09 8.43 6.66
N LEU A 159 0.61 9.54 6.85
CA LEU A 159 0.56 10.68 5.93
C LEU A 159 1.03 10.30 4.53
N THR A 160 2.13 9.55 4.42
CA THR A 160 2.62 9.02 3.15
C THR A 160 1.60 8.08 2.49
N ALA A 161 0.97 7.20 3.28
CA ALA A 161 -0.05 6.28 2.80
C ALA A 161 -1.30 7.02 2.28
N GLN A 162 -1.71 8.11 2.92
CA GLN A 162 -2.77 8.99 2.43
C GLN A 162 -2.40 9.63 1.10
N GLN A 163 -1.19 10.17 0.97
CA GLN A 163 -0.72 10.78 -0.28
C GLN A 163 -0.68 9.76 -1.43
N VAL A 164 -0.20 8.54 -1.16
CA VAL A 164 -0.22 7.44 -2.13
C VAL A 164 -1.65 7.13 -2.57
N THR A 165 -2.58 7.08 -1.63
CA THR A 165 -4.00 6.83 -1.92
C THR A 165 -4.58 7.93 -2.81
N LEU A 166 -4.37 9.20 -2.46
CA LEU A 166 -4.84 10.34 -3.25
C LEU A 166 -4.30 10.29 -4.67
N THR A 167 -3.00 10.00 -4.83
CA THR A 167 -2.36 9.87 -6.15
C THR A 167 -3.00 8.73 -6.97
N ARG A 168 -3.29 7.59 -6.34
CA ARG A 168 -3.95 6.47 -7.01
C ARG A 168 -5.38 6.77 -7.41
N VAL A 169 -6.15 7.38 -6.52
CA VAL A 169 -7.54 7.79 -6.82
C VAL A 169 -7.57 8.79 -7.97
N ALA A 170 -6.71 9.82 -7.93
CA ALA A 170 -6.59 10.79 -9.01
C ALA A 170 -6.23 10.11 -10.34
N PHE A 171 -5.30 9.15 -10.32
CA PHE A 171 -4.95 8.36 -11.50
C PHE A 171 -6.14 7.54 -12.05
N PHE A 172 -6.92 6.88 -11.21
CA PHE A 172 -8.09 6.12 -11.68
C PHE A 172 -9.18 7.02 -12.26
N ILE A 173 -9.40 8.20 -11.65
CA ILE A 173 -10.32 9.21 -12.19
C ILE A 173 -9.83 9.70 -13.56
N ALA A 174 -8.54 10.04 -13.67
CA ALA A 174 -7.93 10.47 -14.93
C ALA A 174 -8.01 9.38 -16.00
N LYS A 175 -7.77 8.13 -15.63
CA LYS A 175 -7.93 6.97 -16.53
C LYS A 175 -9.39 6.81 -17.02
N ALA A 176 -10.37 6.93 -16.14
CA ALA A 176 -11.77 6.86 -16.53
C ALA A 176 -12.14 7.97 -17.52
N LYS A 177 -11.81 9.23 -17.20
CA LYS A 177 -12.04 10.38 -18.10
C LYS A 177 -11.35 10.20 -19.44
N PHE A 178 -10.11 9.69 -19.45
CA PHE A 178 -9.39 9.40 -20.69
C PHE A 178 -10.15 8.42 -21.57
N TYR A 179 -10.63 7.30 -21.02
CA TYR A 179 -11.40 6.34 -21.81
C TYR A 179 -12.76 6.85 -22.24
N ASP A 180 -13.42 7.67 -21.44
CA ASP A 180 -14.69 8.32 -21.83
C ASP A 180 -14.49 9.24 -23.05
N GLN A 181 -13.33 9.92 -23.13
CA GLN A 181 -13.00 10.84 -24.21
C GLN A 181 -12.50 10.14 -25.49
N PHE A 182 -11.70 9.08 -25.35
CA PHE A 182 -10.93 8.54 -26.46
C PHE A 182 -11.30 7.13 -26.91
N ARG A 183 -12.03 6.33 -26.11
CA ARG A 183 -12.30 4.90 -26.38
C ARG A 183 -12.77 4.64 -27.82
N ASP A 184 -13.77 5.38 -28.29
CA ASP A 184 -14.38 5.20 -29.60
C ASP A 184 -13.58 5.82 -30.75
N ARG A 185 -12.47 6.46 -30.44
CA ARG A 185 -11.56 7.12 -31.39
C ARG A 185 -10.26 6.35 -31.61
N LEU A 186 -9.98 5.37 -30.75
CA LEU A 186 -8.78 4.56 -30.82
C LEU A 186 -8.99 3.36 -31.75
N ASN A 187 -8.05 3.08 -32.64
CA ASN A 187 -7.99 1.78 -33.30
C ASN A 187 -7.43 0.69 -32.35
N ASP A 188 -7.56 -0.58 -32.70
CA ASP A 188 -7.19 -1.73 -31.83
C ASP A 188 -5.73 -1.68 -31.37
N ARG A 189 -4.81 -1.25 -32.21
CA ARG A 189 -3.38 -1.14 -31.86
C ARG A 189 -3.14 0.00 -30.89
N GLN A 190 -3.75 1.15 -31.14
CA GLN A 190 -3.70 2.30 -30.25
C GLN A 190 -4.30 1.96 -28.88
N ALA A 191 -5.47 1.33 -28.85
CA ALA A 191 -6.14 0.88 -27.62
C ALA A 191 -5.23 -0.06 -26.79
N LYS A 192 -4.60 -1.04 -27.46
CA LYS A 192 -3.67 -2.00 -26.81
C LYS A 192 -2.46 -1.29 -26.17
N VAL A 193 -1.91 -0.29 -26.85
CA VAL A 193 -0.77 0.47 -26.31
C VAL A 193 -1.18 1.38 -25.16
N ILE A 194 -2.29 2.09 -25.28
CA ILE A 194 -2.86 2.93 -24.22
C ILE A 194 -3.16 2.10 -22.97
N GLU A 195 -3.79 0.93 -23.13
CA GLU A 195 -4.01 -0.01 -22.04
C GLU A 195 -2.71 -0.42 -21.36
N ARG A 196 -1.69 -0.75 -22.17
CA ARG A 196 -0.37 -1.12 -21.64
C ARG A 196 0.30 0.03 -20.88
N MET A 197 0.15 1.27 -21.35
CA MET A 197 0.65 2.46 -20.65
C MET A 197 -0.07 2.68 -19.31
N PHE A 198 -1.39 2.54 -19.26
CA PHE A 198 -2.15 2.63 -18.01
C PHE A 198 -1.86 1.51 -17.02
N ARG A 199 -1.39 0.36 -17.47
CA ARG A 199 -1.02 -0.77 -16.61
C ARG A 199 0.24 -0.50 -15.78
N GLU A 200 1.07 0.46 -16.18
CA GLU A 200 2.22 0.93 -15.41
C GLU A 200 1.82 1.76 -14.16
N GLY A 201 0.54 2.19 -14.07
CA GLY A 201 0.04 2.94 -12.93
C GLY A 201 0.39 4.42 -12.93
N PRO A 202 0.27 5.09 -11.76
CA PRO A 202 0.46 6.55 -11.64
C PRO A 202 1.88 7.01 -11.98
N ASP A 203 2.89 6.17 -11.80
CA ASP A 203 4.29 6.49 -12.12
C ASP A 203 4.56 6.52 -13.64
N GLY A 204 3.59 6.02 -14.43
CA GLY A 204 3.64 6.03 -15.89
C GLY A 204 4.62 5.05 -16.49
N PHE A 205 4.72 5.05 -17.81
CA PHE A 205 5.62 4.17 -18.55
C PHE A 205 7.08 4.63 -18.36
N LYS A 206 7.89 3.82 -17.70
CA LYS A 206 9.26 4.18 -17.32
C LYS A 206 10.10 4.59 -18.53
N GLY A 207 10.58 5.84 -18.51
CA GLY A 207 11.33 6.43 -19.62
C GLY A 207 10.46 6.88 -20.80
N GLY A 208 9.13 6.82 -20.70
CA GLY A 208 8.19 7.14 -21.78
C GLY A 208 8.08 6.07 -22.85
N LEU A 209 6.98 6.05 -23.57
CA LEU A 209 6.77 5.11 -24.66
C LEU A 209 7.64 5.51 -25.87
N SER A 210 8.43 4.57 -26.41
CA SER A 210 9.18 4.76 -27.67
C SER A 210 8.49 4.06 -28.84
N ALA A 211 8.92 4.35 -30.06
CA ALA A 211 8.44 3.66 -31.26
C ALA A 211 8.77 2.15 -31.20
N GLU A 212 9.91 1.79 -30.64
CA GLU A 212 10.31 0.38 -30.48
C GLU A 212 9.38 -0.34 -29.48
N ASN A 213 9.00 0.32 -28.38
CA ASN A 213 8.01 -0.23 -27.44
C ASN A 213 6.64 -0.42 -28.12
N TYR A 214 6.21 0.57 -28.93
CA TYR A 214 4.96 0.46 -29.67
C TYR A 214 4.96 -0.74 -30.61
N ILE A 215 6.04 -0.93 -31.39
CA ILE A 215 6.22 -2.08 -32.29
C ILE A 215 6.19 -3.39 -31.50
N ALA A 216 6.90 -3.45 -30.37
CA ALA A 216 6.93 -4.65 -29.52
C ALA A 216 5.55 -5.03 -28.97
N ILE A 217 4.72 -4.04 -28.61
CA ILE A 217 3.36 -4.25 -28.08
C ILE A 217 2.39 -4.68 -29.19
N THR A 218 2.51 -4.10 -30.40
CA THR A 218 1.50 -4.23 -31.46
C THR A 218 1.90 -5.15 -32.61
N SER A 219 3.17 -5.50 -32.69
CA SER A 219 3.76 -6.28 -33.80
C SER A 219 3.53 -5.64 -35.17
N THR A 220 3.51 -4.30 -35.26
CA THR A 220 3.24 -3.56 -36.51
C THR A 220 4.50 -2.96 -37.14
N SER A 221 4.40 -2.49 -38.40
CA SER A 221 5.52 -1.86 -39.11
C SER A 221 5.89 -0.49 -38.52
N ARG A 222 7.13 -0.06 -38.76
CA ARG A 222 7.59 1.27 -38.30
C ARG A 222 6.79 2.42 -38.93
N ALA A 223 6.37 2.29 -40.17
CA ALA A 223 5.56 3.29 -40.87
C ALA A 223 4.16 3.44 -40.22
N THR A 224 3.51 2.29 -39.91
CA THR A 224 2.23 2.28 -39.19
C THR A 224 2.38 2.82 -37.79
N THR A 225 3.44 2.45 -37.06
CA THR A 225 3.76 2.97 -35.73
C THR A 225 3.85 4.50 -35.74
N THR A 226 4.57 5.08 -36.71
CA THR A 226 4.73 6.53 -36.81
C THR A 226 3.38 7.22 -37.01
N ARG A 227 2.52 6.66 -37.87
CA ARG A 227 1.18 7.19 -38.14
C ARG A 227 0.30 7.09 -36.88
N ASP A 228 0.19 5.88 -36.30
CA ASP A 228 -0.64 5.66 -35.10
C ASP A 228 -0.22 6.56 -33.94
N MET A 229 1.09 6.79 -33.72
CA MET A 229 1.58 7.66 -32.66
C MET A 229 1.35 9.15 -32.97
N GLN A 230 1.43 9.54 -34.24
CA GLN A 230 1.11 10.90 -34.65
C GLN A 230 -0.38 11.19 -34.45
N ASP A 231 -1.27 10.28 -34.86
CA ASP A 231 -2.71 10.38 -34.64
C ASP A 231 -3.04 10.52 -33.16
N LEU A 232 -2.39 9.75 -32.27
CA LEU A 232 -2.57 9.84 -30.82
C LEU A 232 -2.15 11.21 -30.25
N VAL A 233 -1.13 11.83 -30.81
CA VAL A 233 -0.70 13.18 -30.42
C VAL A 233 -1.68 14.23 -30.96
N GLU A 234 -2.11 14.11 -32.22
CA GLU A 234 -3.04 15.05 -32.86
C GLU A 234 -4.42 15.05 -32.17
N MET A 235 -4.89 13.89 -31.73
CA MET A 235 -6.15 13.81 -30.98
C MET A 235 -6.01 14.24 -29.52
N GLY A 236 -4.80 14.50 -29.02
CA GLY A 236 -4.53 14.93 -27.65
C GLY A 236 -4.50 13.80 -26.62
N ALA A 237 -4.39 12.54 -27.06
CA ALA A 237 -4.27 11.38 -26.18
C ALA A 237 -2.85 11.21 -25.62
N LEU A 238 -1.84 11.57 -26.40
CA LEU A 238 -0.42 11.53 -26.00
C LEU A 238 0.24 12.89 -26.17
N ARG A 239 1.24 13.14 -25.33
CA ARG A 239 2.21 14.24 -25.46
C ARG A 239 3.53 13.68 -25.97
N ARG A 240 4.11 14.31 -26.97
CA ARG A 240 5.45 13.98 -27.50
C ARG A 240 6.51 14.85 -26.83
N THR A 241 7.65 14.25 -26.47
CA THR A 241 8.84 14.93 -25.97
C THR A 241 10.09 14.40 -26.69
N GLY A 242 11.15 15.23 -26.73
CA GLY A 242 12.42 14.88 -27.38
C GLY A 242 12.33 14.82 -28.90
N GLU A 243 13.47 14.54 -29.52
CA GLU A 243 13.61 14.50 -30.98
C GLU A 243 14.34 13.24 -31.44
N ARG A 244 14.08 12.82 -32.69
CA ARG A 244 14.73 11.68 -33.37
C ARG A 244 14.71 10.42 -32.49
N ARG A 245 15.87 9.81 -32.19
CA ARG A 245 16.00 8.60 -31.35
C ARG A 245 15.62 8.79 -29.89
N HIS A 246 15.54 10.04 -29.42
CA HIS A 246 15.16 10.39 -28.04
C HIS A 246 13.69 10.76 -27.92
N THR A 247 12.90 10.64 -28.99
CA THR A 247 11.46 10.89 -28.95
C THR A 247 10.80 9.92 -27.99
N ARG A 248 9.97 10.46 -27.08
CA ARG A 248 9.17 9.73 -26.11
C ARG A 248 7.75 10.25 -26.10
N TYR A 249 6.80 9.39 -25.74
CA TYR A 249 5.38 9.71 -25.69
C TYR A 249 4.83 9.37 -24.32
N TRP A 250 3.97 10.23 -23.81
CA TRP A 250 3.40 10.19 -22.50
C TRP A 250 1.89 10.34 -22.59
N LEU A 251 1.14 9.65 -21.72
CA LEU A 251 -0.30 9.89 -21.63
C LEU A 251 -0.56 11.34 -21.23
N LEU A 252 -1.51 11.98 -21.89
CA LEU A 252 -1.90 13.36 -21.59
C LEU A 252 -3.22 13.32 -20.82
N PHE A 253 -3.18 13.59 -19.51
CA PHE A 253 -4.37 13.76 -18.70
C PHE A 253 -4.24 15.01 -17.79
N GLU A 254 -5.39 15.49 -17.32
CA GLU A 254 -5.52 16.77 -16.59
C GLU A 254 -4.58 16.91 -15.38
N SER A 255 -4.14 15.82 -14.76
CA SER A 255 -3.19 15.86 -13.62
C SER A 255 -1.80 16.37 -14.01
N GLU A 256 -1.41 16.24 -15.29
CA GLU A 256 -0.16 16.80 -15.82
C GLU A 256 -0.33 18.20 -16.38
N GLN A 257 -1.53 18.57 -16.85
CA GLN A 257 -1.80 19.94 -17.31
C GLN A 257 -1.66 20.94 -16.17
N ASN A 258 -2.08 20.61 -14.96
CA ASN A 258 -1.91 21.46 -13.78
C ASN A 258 -0.45 21.58 -13.33
N LYS A 259 0.40 20.56 -13.56
CA LYS A 259 1.86 20.65 -13.26
C LYS A 259 2.65 21.48 -14.28
N LEU A 260 2.14 21.63 -15.48
CA LEU A 260 2.76 22.44 -16.54
C LEU A 260 2.37 23.92 -16.46
N SER A 261 1.19 24.24 -15.93
CA SER A 261 0.76 25.63 -15.69
C SER A 261 1.49 26.30 -14.54
N ASP A 262 2.06 25.53 -13.61
CA ASP A 262 2.78 26.02 -12.43
C ASP A 262 4.32 26.13 -12.63
N GLN A 263 4.83 25.81 -13.82
CA GLN A 263 6.25 26.08 -14.12
C GLN A 263 6.39 27.52 -14.62
N PRO A 264 7.24 28.36 -13.98
CA PRO A 264 7.53 29.72 -14.49
C PRO A 264 8.17 29.61 -15.87
N PRO A 265 7.92 30.59 -16.75
CA PRO A 265 8.46 30.57 -18.11
C PRO A 265 9.98 30.51 -18.06
N VAL A 266 10.54 29.52 -18.74
CA VAL A 266 11.99 29.37 -18.92
C VAL A 266 12.49 30.63 -19.63
N LYS A 267 13.36 31.39 -18.96
CA LYS A 267 14.05 32.53 -19.50
C LYS A 267 15.16 32.11 -20.45
#